data_9787302d1849dd1a30e8ba61c8d4f997
#
_entry.id   9787302d1849dd1a30e8ba61c8d4f997
#
_cell.length_a   1.000
_cell.length_b   1.000
_cell.length_c   1.000
_cell.angle_alpha   90.00
_cell.angle_beta   90.00
_cell.angle_gamma   90.00
#
_symmetry.space_group_name_H-M   'P 1'
#
loop_
_entity.id
_entity.type
_entity.pdbx_description
1 polymer ?
#
loop_
_entity_poly.entity_id
_entity_poly.type
_entity_poly.pdbx_seq_one_letter_code
_entity_poly.pdbx_strand_id
1 'polypeptide(L)'
;MGLHQEFISPKELGERHPLIDPKHYYAALWDDQDGDLDPSGATYAFAKSARVHGAQYFTHCGVTAMAQRPDGSWELTTPKGQINAEQVVNCGGLWAREVGHMSGIHLPVQ
;
A
#
# COMPACT_ATOMS: atom_id res chain seq x y z
N MET A 1 -17.62 10.58 -1.65
CA MET A 1 -16.20 10.86 -1.36
C MET A 1 -15.97 12.32 -1.69
N GLY A 2 -15.52 13.14 -0.73
CA GLY A 2 -15.38 14.60 -0.91
C GLY A 2 -14.00 14.97 -1.48
N LEU A 3 -13.63 14.45 -2.64
CA LEU A 3 -12.43 14.87 -3.34
C LEU A 3 -12.70 16.22 -4.02
N HIS A 4 -11.88 17.21 -3.74
CA HIS A 4 -11.92 18.55 -4.34
C HIS A 4 -10.98 18.61 -5.54
N GLN A 5 -11.32 17.89 -6.61
CA GLN A 5 -10.52 17.88 -7.84
C GLN A 5 -11.13 18.82 -8.87
N GLU A 6 -10.29 19.63 -9.51
CA GLU A 6 -10.71 20.56 -10.57
C GLU A 6 -9.86 20.35 -11.84
N PHE A 7 -10.50 20.52 -13.01
CA PHE A 7 -9.74 20.63 -14.24
C PHE A 7 -9.26 22.06 -14.42
N ILE A 8 -7.96 22.24 -14.55
CA ILE A 8 -7.31 23.54 -14.78
C ILE A 8 -6.75 23.65 -16.20
N SER A 9 -6.68 24.86 -16.70
CA SER A 9 -6.09 25.16 -18.00
C SER A 9 -4.56 25.01 -17.99
N PRO A 10 -3.92 24.82 -19.17
CA PRO A 10 -2.47 24.81 -19.27
C PRO A 10 -1.81 26.09 -18.74
N LYS A 11 -2.48 27.24 -18.89
CA LYS A 11 -2.00 28.50 -18.34
C LYS A 11 -1.92 28.47 -16.82
N GLU A 12 -3.00 28.09 -16.18
CA GLU A 12 -3.06 27.93 -14.70
C GLU A 12 -2.06 26.87 -14.21
N LEU A 13 -1.89 25.77 -14.97
CA LEU A 13 -0.88 24.75 -14.66
C LEU A 13 0.52 25.37 -14.59
N GLY A 14 0.90 26.18 -15.56
CA GLY A 14 2.21 26.88 -15.57
C GLY A 14 2.36 27.89 -14.42
N GLU A 15 1.26 28.56 -14.03
CA GLU A 15 1.25 29.48 -12.90
C GLU A 15 1.40 28.76 -11.55
N ARG A 16 0.70 27.60 -11.37
CA ARG A 16 0.74 26.80 -10.13
C ARG A 16 1.98 25.92 -10.02
N HIS A 17 2.53 25.46 -11.15
CA HIS A 17 3.70 24.58 -11.20
C HIS A 17 4.76 25.05 -12.20
N PRO A 18 5.66 25.97 -11.81
CA PRO A 18 6.59 26.63 -12.71
C PRO A 18 7.63 25.74 -13.41
N LEU A 19 7.79 24.49 -12.92
CA LEU A 19 8.74 23.51 -13.50
C LEU A 19 8.17 22.74 -14.69
N ILE A 20 6.87 22.88 -14.97
CA ILE A 20 6.20 22.22 -16.09
C ILE A 20 6.10 23.17 -17.27
N ASP A 21 6.44 22.72 -18.49
CA ASP A 21 6.13 23.46 -19.71
C ASP A 21 4.66 23.18 -20.11
N PRO A 22 3.76 24.18 -19.93
CA PRO A 22 2.34 23.98 -20.16
C PRO A 22 1.97 23.70 -21.61
N LYS A 23 2.87 23.95 -22.57
CA LYS A 23 2.62 23.71 -24.01
C LYS A 23 2.42 22.24 -24.36
N HIS A 24 2.88 21.33 -23.51
CA HIS A 24 2.78 19.89 -23.72
C HIS A 24 1.49 19.28 -23.19
N TYR A 25 0.59 20.07 -22.59
CA TYR A 25 -0.61 19.59 -21.92
C TYR A 25 -1.85 20.27 -22.47
N TYR A 26 -2.95 19.53 -22.59
CA TYR A 26 -4.26 20.06 -22.98
C TYR A 26 -5.06 20.57 -21.77
N ALA A 27 -4.88 19.93 -20.64
CA ALA A 27 -5.46 20.28 -19.35
C ALA A 27 -4.69 19.54 -18.24
N ALA A 28 -4.92 19.92 -16.99
CA ALA A 28 -4.45 19.15 -15.83
C ALA A 28 -5.59 18.95 -14.84
N LEU A 29 -5.55 17.86 -14.08
CA LEU A 29 -6.38 17.63 -12.93
C LEU A 29 -5.62 18.11 -11.70
N TRP A 30 -6.18 19.07 -11.01
CA TRP A 30 -5.59 19.66 -9.79
C TRP A 30 -6.31 19.12 -8.56
N ASP A 31 -5.53 18.70 -7.57
CA ASP A 31 -6.01 18.32 -6.24
C ASP A 31 -5.17 19.11 -5.21
N ASP A 32 -5.82 19.98 -4.46
CA ASP A 32 -5.16 20.84 -3.46
C ASP A 32 -4.84 20.11 -2.15
N GLN A 33 -5.37 18.90 -2.00
CA GLN A 33 -5.15 18.03 -0.83
C GLN A 33 -4.10 16.94 -1.09
N ASP A 34 -3.63 16.82 -2.33
CA ASP A 34 -2.56 15.90 -2.69
C ASP A 34 -1.19 16.54 -2.45
N GLY A 35 -0.16 15.71 -2.35
CA GLY A 35 1.19 16.19 -2.11
C GLY A 35 2.23 15.08 -2.14
N ASP A 36 3.46 15.50 -2.00
CA ASP A 36 4.61 14.59 -1.91
C ASP A 36 4.89 14.19 -0.47
N LEU A 37 5.23 12.94 -0.29
CA LEU A 37 5.70 12.44 1.00
C LEU A 37 6.91 11.52 0.80
N ASP A 38 7.80 11.46 1.79
CA ASP A 38 8.84 10.44 1.83
C ASP A 38 8.23 9.05 2.13
N PRO A 39 8.24 8.11 1.15
CA PRO A 39 7.60 6.80 1.34
C PRO A 39 8.26 5.99 2.46
N SER A 40 9.58 6.08 2.60
CA SER A 40 10.32 5.39 3.65
C SER A 40 10.01 5.96 5.01
N GLY A 41 10.04 7.28 5.15
CA GLY A 41 9.69 7.98 6.39
C GLY A 41 8.26 7.67 6.83
N ALA A 42 7.29 7.70 5.91
CA ALA A 42 5.91 7.34 6.21
C ALA A 42 5.79 5.88 6.69
N THR A 43 6.44 4.94 5.98
CA THR A 43 6.45 3.52 6.37
C THR A 43 7.02 3.32 7.78
N TYR A 44 8.14 3.96 8.10
CA TYR A 44 8.74 3.89 9.44
C TYR A 44 7.85 4.53 10.51
N ALA A 45 7.18 5.64 10.19
CA ALA A 45 6.26 6.29 11.11
C ALA A 45 5.07 5.37 11.47
N PHE A 46 4.46 4.73 10.47
CA PHE A 46 3.39 3.76 10.70
C PHE A 46 3.88 2.54 11.48
N ALA A 47 5.03 1.97 11.14
CA ALA A 47 5.60 0.84 11.86
C ALA A 47 5.93 1.19 13.32
N LYS A 48 6.45 2.39 13.58
CA LYS A 48 6.72 2.88 14.93
C LYS A 48 5.43 3.08 15.72
N SER A 49 4.43 3.69 15.11
CA SER A 49 3.12 3.88 15.74
C SER A 49 2.46 2.54 16.09
N ALA A 50 2.46 1.59 15.17
CA ALA A 50 1.92 0.26 15.42
C ALA A 50 2.59 -0.44 16.61
N ARG A 51 3.92 -0.34 16.73
CA ARG A 51 4.67 -0.90 17.88
C ARG A 51 4.30 -0.26 19.20
N VAL A 52 4.11 1.06 19.23
CA VAL A 52 3.67 1.79 20.44
C VAL A 52 2.30 1.29 20.91
N HIS A 53 1.45 0.88 19.97
CA HIS A 53 0.13 0.28 20.24
C HIS A 53 0.14 -1.23 20.39
N GLY A 54 1.32 -1.86 20.59
CA GLY A 54 1.46 -3.27 20.91
C GLY A 54 1.57 -4.23 19.71
N ALA A 55 1.58 -3.74 18.47
CA ALA A 55 1.80 -4.58 17.31
C ALA A 55 3.23 -5.12 17.27
N GLN A 56 3.37 -6.38 16.88
CA GLN A 56 4.68 -6.98 16.62
C GLN A 56 5.04 -6.78 15.14
N TYR A 57 6.27 -6.39 14.89
CA TYR A 57 6.78 -6.10 13.54
C TYR A 57 8.06 -6.89 13.30
N PHE A 58 8.04 -7.76 12.30
CA PHE A 58 9.15 -8.64 11.95
C PHE A 58 9.62 -8.34 10.53
N THR A 59 10.84 -7.85 10.40
CA THR A 59 11.52 -7.70 9.12
C THR A 59 12.26 -8.98 8.74
N HIS A 60 12.53 -9.14 7.45
CA HIS A 60 13.21 -10.33 6.91
C HIS A 60 12.55 -11.64 7.37
N CYS A 61 11.23 -11.65 7.35
CA CYS A 61 10.39 -12.75 7.79
C CYS A 61 9.23 -12.93 6.80
N GLY A 62 9.58 -13.34 5.56
CA GLY A 62 8.59 -13.60 4.52
C GLY A 62 7.73 -14.80 4.86
N VAL A 63 6.42 -14.70 4.60
CA VAL A 63 5.53 -15.85 4.66
C VAL A 63 5.80 -16.74 3.45
N THR A 64 6.02 -18.03 3.68
CA THR A 64 6.34 -19.01 2.63
C THR A 64 5.19 -19.96 2.33
N ALA A 65 4.25 -20.12 3.25
CA ALA A 65 3.02 -20.88 3.07
C ALA A 65 1.93 -20.38 4.00
N MET A 66 0.68 -20.58 3.60
CA MET A 66 -0.51 -20.33 4.42
C MET A 66 -1.48 -21.49 4.28
N ALA A 67 -2.10 -21.89 5.38
CA ALA A 67 -3.15 -22.89 5.41
C ALA A 67 -4.32 -22.42 6.29
N GLN A 68 -5.54 -22.51 5.76
CA GLN A 68 -6.73 -22.26 6.59
C GLN A 68 -7.10 -23.52 7.36
N ARG A 69 -7.36 -23.35 8.64
CA ARG A 69 -7.80 -24.43 9.53
C ARG A 69 -9.32 -24.62 9.47
N PRO A 70 -9.85 -25.77 9.94
CA PRO A 70 -11.28 -26.04 9.97
C PRO A 70 -12.09 -25.03 10.78
N ASP A 71 -11.49 -24.37 11.77
CA ASP A 71 -12.10 -23.32 12.60
C ASP A 71 -12.11 -21.93 11.94
N GLY A 72 -11.57 -21.84 10.71
CA GLY A 72 -11.47 -20.59 9.96
C GLY A 72 -10.22 -19.78 10.26
N SER A 73 -9.43 -20.12 11.27
CA SER A 73 -8.14 -19.48 11.56
C SER A 73 -7.07 -19.86 10.52
N TRP A 74 -5.98 -19.13 10.53
CA TRP A 74 -4.87 -19.31 9.59
C TRP A 74 -3.59 -19.74 10.29
N GLU A 75 -2.89 -20.67 9.68
CA GLU A 75 -1.52 -21.03 10.01
C GLU A 75 -0.58 -20.49 8.90
N LEU A 76 0.37 -19.64 9.30
CA LEU A 76 1.36 -19.08 8.41
C LEU A 76 2.72 -19.67 8.72
N THR A 77 3.43 -20.11 7.69
CA THR A 77 4.79 -20.61 7.81
C THR A 77 5.78 -19.53 7.43
N THR A 78 6.78 -19.33 8.28
CA THR A 78 7.88 -18.37 8.05
C THR A 78 9.24 -19.00 8.37
N PRO A 79 10.35 -18.44 7.91
CA PRO A 79 11.70 -18.90 8.29
C PRO A 79 11.98 -18.80 9.80
N LYS A 80 11.19 -18.02 10.54
CA LYS A 80 11.35 -17.85 12.00
C LYS A 80 10.35 -18.65 12.82
N GLY A 81 9.54 -19.49 12.18
CA GLY A 81 8.56 -20.35 12.84
C GLY A 81 7.15 -20.14 12.28
N GLN A 82 6.18 -20.76 12.94
CA GLN A 82 4.77 -20.70 12.57
C GLN A 82 4.05 -19.60 13.35
N ILE A 83 3.08 -18.97 12.70
CA ILE A 83 2.20 -17.96 13.29
C ILE A 83 0.77 -18.40 13.08
N ASN A 84 -0.03 -18.35 14.14
CA ASN A 84 -1.47 -18.57 14.07
C ASN A 84 -2.19 -17.22 14.14
N ALA A 85 -3.14 -16.99 13.23
CA ALA A 85 -3.90 -15.76 13.15
C ALA A 85 -5.37 -16.05 12.87
N GLU A 86 -6.27 -15.28 13.46
CA GLU A 86 -7.70 -15.34 13.15
C GLU A 86 -7.99 -14.74 11.77
N GLN A 87 -7.24 -13.71 11.39
CA GLN A 87 -7.39 -13.02 10.12
C GLN A 87 -6.03 -12.69 9.52
N VAL A 88 -5.94 -12.68 8.20
CA VAL A 88 -4.76 -12.28 7.45
C VAL A 88 -5.14 -11.16 6.49
N VAL A 89 -4.39 -10.08 6.51
CA VAL A 89 -4.53 -8.96 5.55
C VAL A 89 -3.33 -8.97 4.62
N ASN A 90 -3.61 -9.16 3.34
CA ASN A 90 -2.57 -9.15 2.31
C ASN A 90 -2.26 -7.72 1.86
N CYS A 91 -1.16 -7.17 2.33
CA CYS A 91 -0.60 -5.88 1.91
C CYS A 91 0.74 -6.08 1.17
N GLY A 92 0.87 -7.15 0.40
CA GLY A 92 2.11 -7.59 -0.23
C GLY A 92 2.60 -6.73 -1.40
N GLY A 93 1.89 -5.68 -1.80
CA GLY A 93 2.30 -4.80 -2.91
C GLY A 93 2.54 -5.61 -4.19
N LEU A 94 3.74 -5.55 -4.74
CA LEU A 94 4.14 -6.31 -5.94
C LEU A 94 4.03 -7.83 -5.76
N TRP A 95 4.10 -8.34 -4.54
CA TRP A 95 3.99 -9.77 -4.19
C TRP A 95 2.58 -10.17 -3.74
N ALA A 96 1.61 -9.27 -3.83
CA ALA A 96 0.24 -9.56 -3.39
C ALA A 96 -0.37 -10.76 -4.11
N ARG A 97 -0.01 -10.96 -5.38
CA ARG A 97 -0.46 -12.12 -6.18
C ARG A 97 0.06 -13.44 -5.62
N GLU A 98 1.34 -13.52 -5.31
CA GLU A 98 1.98 -14.71 -4.72
C GLU A 98 1.39 -15.02 -3.35
N VAL A 99 1.22 -14.00 -2.52
CA VAL A 99 0.57 -14.14 -1.21
C VAL A 99 -0.88 -14.60 -1.35
N GLY A 100 -1.61 -14.04 -2.32
CA GLY A 100 -2.97 -14.48 -2.66
C GLY A 100 -3.03 -15.96 -3.06
N HIS A 101 -2.10 -16.41 -3.90
CA HIS A 101 -2.02 -17.82 -4.31
C HIS A 101 -1.80 -18.77 -3.13
N MET A 102 -1.00 -18.38 -2.13
CA MET A 102 -0.81 -19.18 -0.90
C MET A 102 -2.12 -19.40 -0.13
N SER A 103 -3.07 -18.48 -0.24
CA SER A 103 -4.40 -18.59 0.39
C SER A 103 -5.48 -19.15 -0.55
N GLY A 104 -5.10 -19.62 -1.74
CA GLY A 104 -6.04 -20.13 -2.74
C GLY A 104 -6.80 -19.04 -3.52
N ILE A 105 -6.42 -17.77 -3.38
CA ILE A 105 -7.07 -16.64 -4.04
C ILE A 105 -6.26 -16.23 -5.27
N HIS A 106 -6.93 -16.07 -6.40
CA HIS A 106 -6.32 -15.52 -7.61
C HIS A 106 -6.57 -14.01 -7.69
N LEU A 107 -5.51 -13.21 -7.45
CA LEU A 107 -5.57 -11.77 -7.59
C LEU A 107 -5.15 -11.35 -9.00
N PRO A 108 -5.97 -10.60 -9.75
CA PRO A 108 -5.66 -10.14 -11.10
C PRO A 108 -4.78 -8.88 -11.10
N VAL A 109 -3.66 -8.93 -10.36
CA VAL A 109 -2.64 -7.88 -10.31
C VAL A 109 -1.38 -8.34 -11.04
N GLN A 110 -0.72 -7.39 -11.73
CA GLN A 110 0.53 -7.61 -12.46
C GLN A 110 1.66 -6.87 -11.79
#